data_d201c66d148005e620ec9e877fd5302a
#
_entry.id   d201c66d148005e620ec9e877fd5302a
#
_cell.length_a   1.000
_cell.length_b   1.000
_cell.length_c   1.000
_cell.angle_alpha   90.00
_cell.angle_beta   90.00
_cell.angle_gamma   90.00
#
_symmetry.space_group_name_H-M   'P 1'
#
loop_
_entity.id
_entity.type
_entity.pdbx_description
1 polymer ?
#
loop_
_entity_poly.entity_id
_entity_poly.type
_entity_poly.pdbx_seq_one_letter_code
_entity_poly.pdbx_strand_id
1 'polypeptide(L)'
;SMLLKYSPQQLRLILIDPKQLELANYGDIPHLLTPVVTDMKDAVNALNWCVGEMERRYKLMTLFKVRKIDEFNRKVIEAEERGEDLLDPLWKASDSAVQDRPPRLKTLPLIVIVADEFADMIMQIGKKAEELITRLAQKSRAAGIHLMLATQRPSVDVITGLIKANIPTRVALRVNSKIDSRTILDASGAEDMLGH
;
A
#
# COMPACT_ATOMS: atom_id res chain seq x y z
N SER A 1 -12.29 4.83 10.89
CA SER A 1 -11.94 6.21 10.56
C SER A 1 -11.83 6.44 9.06
N MET A 2 -10.83 5.88 8.35
CA MET A 2 -10.70 6.05 6.89
C MET A 2 -11.92 5.55 6.11
N LEU A 3 -12.46 4.40 6.48
CA LEU A 3 -13.64 3.80 5.83
C LEU A 3 -14.91 4.64 5.96
N LEU A 4 -15.02 5.40 7.04
CA LEU A 4 -16.15 6.31 7.26
C LEU A 4 -15.99 7.65 6.53
N LYS A 5 -14.75 8.00 6.19
CA LYS A 5 -14.42 9.29 5.59
C LYS A 5 -14.36 9.23 4.06
N TYR A 6 -13.94 8.11 3.51
CA TYR A 6 -13.68 7.97 2.08
C TYR A 6 -14.57 6.91 1.45
N SER A 7 -15.06 7.21 0.24
CA SER A 7 -15.79 6.24 -0.59
C SER A 7 -14.83 5.23 -1.24
N PRO A 8 -15.37 4.11 -1.78
CA PRO A 8 -14.55 3.16 -2.55
C PRO A 8 -13.88 3.76 -3.79
N GLN A 9 -14.40 4.86 -4.32
CA GLN A 9 -13.80 5.59 -5.43
C GLN A 9 -12.60 6.45 -5.00
N GLN A 10 -12.51 6.77 -3.72
CA GLN A 10 -11.44 7.60 -3.14
C GLN A 10 -10.37 6.78 -2.42
N LEU A 11 -10.73 5.60 -1.92
CA LEU A 11 -9.86 4.74 -1.11
C LEU A 11 -10.10 3.28 -1.45
N ARG A 12 -9.02 2.56 -1.73
CA ARG A 12 -9.02 1.12 -1.91
C ARG A 12 -8.08 0.48 -0.90
N LEU A 13 -8.43 -0.71 -0.45
CA LEU A 13 -7.67 -1.45 0.56
C LEU A 13 -7.19 -2.79 0.04
N ILE A 14 -5.98 -3.16 0.44
CA ILE A 14 -5.47 -4.54 0.37
C ILE A 14 -5.15 -4.94 1.81
N LEU A 15 -5.85 -5.93 2.31
CA LEU A 15 -5.69 -6.44 3.67
C LEU A 15 -5.00 -7.80 3.62
N ILE A 16 -3.89 -7.94 4.34
CA ILE A 16 -3.10 -9.17 4.43
C ILE A 16 -3.15 -9.66 5.87
N ASP A 17 -3.76 -10.82 6.07
CA ASP A 17 -3.96 -11.45 7.37
C ASP A 17 -3.63 -12.95 7.30
N PRO A 18 -2.36 -13.32 7.51
CA PRO A 18 -1.92 -14.72 7.40
C PRO A 18 -2.62 -15.67 8.38
N LYS A 19 -2.98 -15.16 9.55
CA LYS A 19 -3.61 -15.95 10.62
C LYS A 19 -5.12 -15.99 10.54
N GLN A 20 -5.75 -15.20 9.68
CA GLN A 20 -7.20 -15.13 9.47
C GLN A 20 -8.02 -14.75 10.73
N LEU A 21 -7.44 -13.94 11.61
CA LEU A 21 -8.03 -13.61 12.90
C LEU A 21 -8.52 -12.16 12.99
N GLU A 22 -7.67 -11.21 12.59
CA GLU A 22 -7.89 -9.79 12.92
C GLU A 22 -8.67 -9.03 11.85
N LEU A 23 -8.46 -9.34 10.57
CA LEU A 23 -9.03 -8.60 9.46
C LEU A 23 -10.22 -9.28 8.78
N ALA A 24 -10.62 -10.46 9.25
CA ALA A 24 -11.73 -11.24 8.67
C ALA A 24 -13.06 -10.46 8.66
N ASN A 25 -13.30 -9.63 9.68
CA ASN A 25 -14.52 -8.82 9.79
C ASN A 25 -14.66 -7.74 8.73
N TYR A 26 -13.57 -7.43 8.01
CA TYR A 26 -13.55 -6.44 6.93
C TYR A 26 -13.73 -7.07 5.54
N GLY A 27 -14.03 -8.38 5.46
CA GLY A 27 -14.11 -9.11 4.19
C GLY A 27 -15.18 -8.62 3.22
N ASP A 28 -16.23 -7.97 3.73
CA ASP A 28 -17.39 -7.54 2.94
C ASP A 28 -17.38 -6.03 2.61
N ILE A 29 -16.36 -5.29 2.98
CA ILE A 29 -16.34 -3.85 2.70
C ILE A 29 -16.08 -3.57 1.21
N PRO A 30 -16.77 -2.57 0.63
CA PRO A 30 -16.66 -2.29 -0.80
C PRO A 30 -15.32 -1.68 -1.21
N HIS A 31 -14.50 -1.25 -0.25
CA HIS A 31 -13.18 -0.65 -0.49
C HIS A 31 -12.11 -1.68 -0.89
N LEU A 32 -12.33 -2.97 -0.67
CA LEU A 32 -11.34 -4.00 -0.98
C LEU A 32 -11.07 -4.11 -2.48
N LEU A 33 -9.79 -4.12 -2.86
CA LEU A 33 -9.35 -4.45 -4.21
C LEU A 33 -9.39 -5.94 -4.51
N THR A 34 -9.21 -6.75 -3.48
CA THR A 34 -9.22 -8.21 -3.50
C THR A 34 -9.79 -8.72 -2.19
N PRO A 35 -10.31 -9.94 -2.10
CA PRO A 35 -10.62 -10.55 -0.82
C PRO A 35 -9.42 -10.47 0.14
N VAL A 36 -9.68 -10.53 1.44
CA VAL A 36 -8.59 -10.51 2.44
C VAL A 36 -7.57 -11.60 2.09
N VAL A 37 -6.32 -11.19 1.95
CA VAL A 37 -5.22 -12.07 1.54
C VAL A 37 -4.74 -12.86 2.75
N THR A 38 -4.82 -14.18 2.68
CA THR A 38 -4.44 -15.08 3.77
C THR A 38 -3.27 -16.01 3.40
N ASP A 39 -3.05 -16.21 2.12
CA ASP A 39 -1.97 -17.02 1.58
C ASP A 39 -0.77 -16.14 1.17
N MET A 40 0.44 -16.63 1.44
CA MET A 40 1.66 -15.85 1.19
C MET A 40 1.98 -15.69 -0.29
N LYS A 41 1.59 -16.64 -1.13
CA LYS A 41 1.72 -16.51 -2.58
C LYS A 41 0.84 -15.37 -3.11
N ASP A 42 -0.38 -15.30 -2.61
CA ASP A 42 -1.30 -14.20 -2.96
C ASP A 42 -0.82 -12.86 -2.42
N ALA A 43 -0.17 -12.85 -1.25
CA ALA A 43 0.47 -11.66 -0.71
C ALA A 43 1.58 -11.14 -1.62
N VAL A 44 2.44 -12.01 -2.13
CA VAL A 44 3.48 -11.63 -3.11
C VAL A 44 2.86 -11.10 -4.38
N ASN A 45 1.82 -11.75 -4.89
CA ASN A 45 1.11 -11.29 -6.08
C ASN A 45 0.49 -9.91 -5.88
N ALA A 46 -0.13 -9.67 -4.73
CA ALA A 46 -0.70 -8.37 -4.37
C ALA A 46 0.37 -7.26 -4.29
N LEU A 47 1.51 -7.55 -3.67
CA LEU A 47 2.62 -6.59 -3.59
C LEU A 47 3.23 -6.32 -4.98
N ASN A 48 3.40 -7.33 -5.81
CA ASN A 48 3.85 -7.16 -7.20
C ASN A 48 2.88 -6.30 -8.00
N TRP A 49 1.58 -6.54 -7.85
CA TRP A 49 0.56 -5.72 -8.49
C TRP A 49 0.66 -4.25 -8.04
N CYS A 50 0.87 -4.01 -6.75
CA CYS A 50 1.05 -2.65 -6.22
C CYS A 50 2.28 -1.96 -6.80
N VAL A 51 3.38 -2.68 -6.98
CA VAL A 51 4.57 -2.14 -7.64
C VAL A 51 4.26 -1.75 -9.09
N GLY A 52 3.58 -2.62 -9.83
CA GLY A 52 3.15 -2.33 -11.20
C GLY A 52 2.21 -1.13 -11.29
N GLU A 53 1.24 -1.05 -10.38
CA GLU A 53 0.30 0.09 -10.30
C GLU A 53 1.02 1.39 -9.94
N MET A 54 1.97 1.33 -9.02
CA MET A 54 2.83 2.47 -8.68
C MET A 54 3.60 2.99 -9.91
N GLU A 55 4.20 2.10 -10.66
CA GLU A 55 4.95 2.44 -11.87
C GLU A 55 4.03 3.01 -12.97
N ARG A 56 2.84 2.44 -13.14
CA ARG A 56 1.83 2.97 -14.05
C ARG A 56 1.42 4.39 -13.67
N ARG A 57 1.16 4.64 -12.39
CA ARG A 57 0.83 5.97 -11.87
C ARG A 57 1.94 6.98 -12.12
N TYR A 58 3.20 6.59 -11.92
CA TYR A 58 4.35 7.45 -12.25
C TYR A 58 4.44 7.82 -13.73
N LYS A 59 4.16 6.85 -14.61
CA LYS A 59 4.11 7.13 -16.06
C LYS A 59 3.02 8.15 -16.38
N LEU A 60 1.83 7.98 -15.83
CA LEU A 60 0.72 8.94 -15.99
C LEU A 60 1.09 10.32 -15.45
N MET A 61 1.65 10.39 -14.24
CA MET A 61 2.07 11.64 -13.64
C MET A 61 3.13 12.36 -14.49
N THR A 62 4.07 11.63 -15.04
CA THR A 62 5.10 12.18 -15.93
C THR A 62 4.47 12.76 -17.21
N LEU A 63 3.56 12.03 -17.84
CA LEU A 63 2.88 12.50 -19.06
C LEU A 63 2.02 13.74 -18.80
N PHE A 64 1.37 13.82 -17.64
CA PHE A 64 0.56 14.98 -17.23
C PHE A 64 1.37 16.06 -16.51
N LYS A 65 2.69 15.91 -16.39
CA LYS A 65 3.61 16.89 -15.78
C LYS A 65 3.22 17.27 -14.36
N VAL A 66 2.84 16.29 -13.57
CA VAL A 66 2.50 16.41 -12.15
C VAL A 66 3.45 15.58 -11.28
N ARG A 67 3.55 15.91 -9.99
CA ARG A 67 4.45 15.25 -9.05
C ARG A 67 3.75 14.38 -8.02
N LYS A 68 2.44 14.54 -7.86
CA LYS A 68 1.62 13.83 -6.88
C LYS A 68 0.33 13.37 -7.52
N ILE A 69 -0.23 12.29 -6.98
CA ILE A 69 -1.50 11.77 -7.47
C ILE A 69 -2.66 12.76 -7.29
N ASP A 70 -2.63 13.58 -6.24
CA ASP A 70 -3.65 14.61 -6.01
C ASP A 70 -3.70 15.65 -7.14
N GLU A 71 -2.54 16.03 -7.67
CA GLU A 71 -2.45 16.95 -8.81
C GLU A 71 -2.98 16.31 -10.09
N PHE A 72 -2.69 15.01 -10.29
CA PHE A 72 -3.26 14.24 -11.39
C PHE A 72 -4.80 14.19 -11.30
N ASN A 73 -5.31 13.82 -10.13
CA ASN A 73 -6.76 13.76 -9.90
C ASN A 73 -7.45 15.11 -10.12
N ARG A 74 -6.81 16.20 -9.71
CA ARG A 74 -7.30 17.56 -9.95
C ARG A 74 -7.41 17.84 -11.45
N LYS A 75 -6.41 17.50 -12.24
CA LYS A 75 -6.47 17.66 -13.70
C LYS A 75 -7.57 16.87 -14.35
N VAL A 76 -7.82 15.64 -13.88
CA VAL A 76 -8.93 14.81 -14.36
C VAL A 76 -10.28 15.47 -14.05
N ILE A 77 -10.48 15.94 -12.81
CA ILE A 77 -11.70 16.62 -12.38
C ILE A 77 -11.93 17.89 -13.19
N GLU A 78 -10.92 18.74 -13.34
CA GLU A 78 -11.02 19.98 -14.10
C GLU A 78 -11.35 19.71 -15.58
N ALA A 79 -10.83 18.66 -16.18
CA ALA A 79 -11.18 18.27 -17.53
C ALA A 79 -12.63 17.80 -17.63
N GLU A 80 -13.11 17.03 -16.66
CA GLU A 80 -14.51 16.61 -16.59
C GLU A 80 -15.47 17.81 -16.48
N GLU A 81 -15.12 18.78 -15.63
CA GLU A 81 -15.90 20.03 -15.47
C GLU A 81 -15.97 20.86 -16.75
N ARG A 82 -14.92 20.82 -17.58
CA ARG A 82 -14.90 21.47 -18.89
C ARG A 82 -15.58 20.65 -19.99
N GLY A 83 -16.07 19.44 -19.69
CA GLY A 83 -16.62 18.51 -20.68
C GLY A 83 -15.56 17.90 -21.60
N GLU A 84 -14.31 17.92 -21.23
CA GLU A 84 -13.21 17.32 -21.99
C GLU A 84 -12.99 15.87 -21.56
N ASP A 85 -12.81 14.97 -22.55
CA ASP A 85 -12.43 13.57 -22.32
C ASP A 85 -10.91 13.43 -22.37
N LEU A 86 -10.28 13.20 -21.21
CA LEU A 86 -8.90 12.77 -21.16
C LEU A 86 -8.84 11.27 -21.40
N LEU A 87 -8.20 10.87 -22.50
CA LEU A 87 -8.04 9.46 -22.85
C LEU A 87 -6.75 8.91 -22.24
N ASP A 88 -6.76 7.62 -21.88
CA ASP A 88 -5.59 6.95 -21.31
C ASP A 88 -4.45 6.87 -22.33
N PRO A 89 -3.33 7.60 -22.15
CA PRO A 89 -2.22 7.60 -23.09
C PRO A 89 -1.37 6.32 -23.02
N LEU A 90 -1.56 5.49 -22.01
CA LEU A 90 -0.85 4.23 -21.83
C LEU A 90 -1.58 3.04 -22.43
N TRP A 91 -2.84 3.23 -22.84
CA TRP A 91 -3.64 2.17 -23.45
C TRP A 91 -3.07 1.74 -24.81
N LYS A 92 -3.08 0.45 -25.06
CA LYS A 92 -2.68 -0.16 -26.32
C LYS A 92 -3.83 -1.00 -26.85
N ALA A 93 -4.01 -1.02 -28.17
CA ALA A 93 -5.06 -1.82 -28.83
C ALA A 93 -4.99 -3.31 -28.50
N SER A 94 -3.80 -3.82 -28.12
CA SER A 94 -3.60 -5.20 -27.68
C SER A 94 -4.15 -5.49 -26.28
N ASP A 95 -4.44 -4.46 -25.48
CA ASP A 95 -4.83 -4.61 -24.07
C ASP A 95 -6.31 -4.94 -23.91
N SER A 96 -7.10 -4.80 -24.96
CA SER A 96 -8.54 -5.14 -24.95
C SER A 96 -9.01 -5.65 -26.29
N ALA A 97 -9.55 -6.85 -26.31
CA ALA A 97 -10.23 -7.42 -27.47
C ALA A 97 -11.60 -6.77 -27.77
N VAL A 98 -12.08 -5.91 -26.88
CA VAL A 98 -13.47 -5.40 -26.89
C VAL A 98 -13.54 -3.89 -27.14
N GLN A 99 -12.46 -3.16 -26.95
CA GLN A 99 -12.44 -1.70 -27.07
C GLN A 99 -11.52 -1.22 -28.19
N ASP A 100 -12.09 -0.53 -29.17
CA ASP A 100 -11.35 0.12 -30.26
C ASP A 100 -10.79 1.49 -29.89
N ARG A 101 -11.05 1.99 -28.68
CA ARG A 101 -10.68 3.32 -28.23
C ARG A 101 -10.05 3.29 -26.85
N PRO A 102 -9.09 4.21 -26.55
CA PRO A 102 -8.58 4.38 -25.21
C PRO A 102 -9.72 4.69 -24.23
N PRO A 103 -9.72 4.09 -23.03
CA PRO A 103 -10.69 4.44 -22.00
C PRO A 103 -10.45 5.87 -21.51
N ARG A 104 -11.52 6.50 -21.05
CA ARG A 104 -11.44 7.80 -20.38
C ARG A 104 -10.71 7.64 -19.05
N LEU A 105 -9.78 8.56 -18.78
CA LEU A 105 -9.12 8.64 -17.48
C LEU A 105 -10.12 9.06 -16.40
N LYS A 106 -10.05 8.36 -15.28
CA LYS A 106 -10.79 8.67 -14.06
C LYS A 106 -9.80 9.04 -12.96
N THR A 107 -10.29 9.68 -11.90
CA THR A 107 -9.50 9.87 -10.69
C THR A 107 -9.01 8.53 -10.16
N LEU A 108 -7.80 8.52 -9.63
CA LEU A 108 -7.19 7.34 -9.05
C LEU A 108 -7.34 7.36 -7.52
N PRO A 109 -7.85 6.29 -6.92
CA PRO A 109 -8.00 6.22 -5.47
C PRO A 109 -6.65 6.12 -4.76
N LEU A 110 -6.61 6.54 -3.51
CA LEU A 110 -5.57 6.13 -2.59
C LEU A 110 -5.65 4.60 -2.41
N ILE A 111 -4.52 3.96 -2.31
CA ILE A 111 -4.43 2.54 -1.99
C ILE A 111 -3.70 2.40 -0.66
N VAL A 112 -4.30 1.72 0.30
CA VAL A 112 -3.67 1.41 1.58
C VAL A 112 -3.53 -0.10 1.71
N ILE A 113 -2.30 -0.54 1.90
CA ILE A 113 -1.95 -1.94 2.13
C ILE A 113 -1.75 -2.10 3.63
N VAL A 114 -2.53 -2.97 4.25
CA VAL A 114 -2.42 -3.28 5.69
C VAL A 114 -1.98 -4.73 5.83
N ALA A 115 -0.84 -4.96 6.46
CA ALA A 115 -0.38 -6.28 6.83
C ALA A 115 -0.43 -6.41 8.36
N ASP A 116 -1.26 -7.31 8.84
CA ASP A 116 -1.49 -7.53 10.27
C ASP A 116 -0.26 -8.08 10.98
N GLU A 117 0.39 -9.08 10.41
CA GLU A 117 1.63 -9.63 10.92
C GLU A 117 2.62 -9.84 9.77
N PHE A 118 3.40 -8.77 9.47
CA PHE A 118 4.32 -8.86 8.34
C PHE A 118 5.55 -9.73 8.61
N ALA A 119 5.85 -10.06 9.89
CA ALA A 119 6.87 -11.04 10.22
C ALA A 119 6.62 -12.39 9.54
N ASP A 120 5.37 -12.82 9.45
CA ASP A 120 5.02 -14.08 8.79
C ASP A 120 5.35 -14.02 7.29
N MET A 121 5.18 -12.88 6.64
CA MET A 121 5.59 -12.68 5.25
C MET A 121 7.12 -12.77 5.10
N ILE A 122 7.86 -12.06 5.94
CA ILE A 122 9.33 -12.08 5.92
C ILE A 122 9.88 -13.48 6.18
N MET A 123 9.31 -14.19 7.14
CA MET A 123 9.77 -15.54 7.50
C MET A 123 9.44 -16.60 6.44
N GLN A 124 8.30 -16.48 5.77
CA GLN A 124 7.86 -17.47 4.77
C GLN A 124 8.37 -17.16 3.36
N ILE A 125 8.44 -15.90 2.98
CA ILE A 125 8.80 -15.44 1.63
C ILE A 125 10.27 -14.99 1.57
N GLY A 126 10.81 -14.48 2.69
CA GLY A 126 12.19 -14.02 2.78
C GLY A 126 12.47 -12.72 2.01
N LYS A 127 13.61 -12.69 1.34
CA LYS A 127 14.10 -11.48 0.64
C LYS A 127 13.11 -10.89 -0.36
N LYS A 128 12.30 -11.71 -1.01
CA LYS A 128 11.35 -11.22 -2.02
C LYS A 128 10.31 -10.28 -1.40
N ALA A 129 9.80 -10.60 -0.22
CA ALA A 129 8.87 -9.74 0.49
C ALA A 129 9.55 -8.43 0.92
N GLU A 130 10.76 -8.51 1.47
CA GLU A 130 11.55 -7.34 1.87
C GLU A 130 11.82 -6.41 0.69
N GLU A 131 12.23 -6.95 -0.45
CA GLU A 131 12.50 -6.18 -1.67
C GLU A 131 11.25 -5.45 -2.18
N LEU A 132 10.10 -6.12 -2.22
CA LEU A 132 8.84 -5.53 -2.66
C LEU A 132 8.35 -4.45 -1.72
N ILE A 133 8.41 -4.69 -0.42
CA ILE A 133 8.05 -3.70 0.62
C ILE A 133 8.96 -2.49 0.52
N THR A 134 10.26 -2.71 0.41
CA THR A 134 11.25 -1.63 0.28
C THR A 134 11.00 -0.80 -0.98
N ARG A 135 10.77 -1.44 -2.10
CA ARG A 135 10.51 -0.75 -3.37
C ARG A 135 9.25 0.11 -3.31
N LEU A 136 8.18 -0.41 -2.71
CA LEU A 136 6.97 0.37 -2.46
C LEU A 136 7.25 1.54 -1.53
N ALA A 137 7.89 1.29 -0.38
CA ALA A 137 8.17 2.31 0.62
C ALA A 137 9.00 3.48 0.08
N GLN A 138 9.92 3.21 -0.84
CA GLN A 138 10.79 4.25 -1.43
C GLN A 138 10.03 5.29 -2.26
N LYS A 139 8.99 4.90 -2.98
CA LYS A 139 8.38 5.74 -4.02
C LYS A 139 6.85 5.82 -3.98
N SER A 140 6.18 4.99 -3.19
CA SER A 140 4.73 4.83 -3.29
C SER A 140 3.92 6.05 -2.82
N ARG A 141 4.47 6.86 -1.93
CA ARG A 141 3.75 7.99 -1.33
C ARG A 141 3.19 8.97 -2.37
N ALA A 142 4.02 9.41 -3.30
CA ALA A 142 3.60 10.34 -4.35
C ALA A 142 2.54 9.74 -5.28
N ALA A 143 2.58 8.42 -5.47
CA ALA A 143 1.61 7.68 -6.26
C ALA A 143 0.30 7.36 -5.50
N GLY A 144 0.18 7.78 -4.24
CA GLY A 144 -1.00 7.54 -3.42
C GLY A 144 -1.15 6.10 -2.94
N ILE A 145 -0.04 5.38 -2.75
CA ILE A 145 -0.02 4.01 -2.24
C ILE A 145 0.71 4.00 -0.90
N HIS A 146 0.06 3.55 0.16
CA HIS A 146 0.56 3.60 1.52
C HIS A 146 0.62 2.21 2.15
N LEU A 147 1.66 1.98 2.95
CA LEU A 147 1.88 0.75 3.68
C LEU A 147 1.64 0.96 5.17
N MET A 148 0.88 0.07 5.78
CA MET A 148 0.74 -0.08 7.23
C MET A 148 1.16 -1.50 7.59
N LEU A 149 2.35 -1.62 8.16
CA LEU A 149 2.92 -2.91 8.56
C LEU A 149 2.87 -3.03 10.08
N ALA A 150 2.23 -4.08 10.56
CA ALA A 150 2.16 -4.39 11.98
C ALA A 150 2.88 -5.72 12.25
N THR A 151 3.48 -5.83 13.43
CA THR A 151 4.07 -7.07 13.91
C THR A 151 4.08 -7.13 15.43
N GLN A 152 3.88 -8.33 15.97
CA GLN A 152 4.10 -8.65 17.37
C GLN A 152 5.51 -9.22 17.62
N ARG A 153 6.33 -9.35 16.56
CA ARG A 153 7.68 -9.92 16.61
C ARG A 153 8.72 -8.90 16.16
N PRO A 154 9.04 -7.90 17.00
CA PRO A 154 9.94 -6.82 16.63
C PRO A 154 11.42 -7.25 16.69
N SER A 155 11.78 -8.29 15.97
CA SER A 155 13.17 -8.76 15.88
C SER A 155 13.94 -8.04 14.77
N VAL A 156 15.25 -8.06 14.84
CA VAL A 156 16.13 -7.47 13.81
C VAL A 156 16.01 -8.18 12.45
N ASP A 157 15.60 -9.44 12.46
CA ASP A 157 15.38 -10.21 11.23
C ASP A 157 14.09 -9.82 10.51
N VAL A 158 13.16 -9.20 11.21
CA VAL A 158 11.87 -8.73 10.69
C VAL A 158 11.94 -7.24 10.40
N ILE A 159 12.35 -6.44 11.38
CA ILE A 159 12.55 -4.99 11.23
C ILE A 159 14.01 -4.76 10.86
N THR A 160 14.32 -5.07 9.61
CA THR A 160 15.68 -4.99 9.07
C THR A 160 16.13 -3.55 8.89
N GLY A 161 17.45 -3.34 8.74
CA GLY A 161 18.00 -2.02 8.42
C GLY A 161 17.44 -1.45 7.13
N LEU A 162 17.15 -2.29 6.13
CA LEU A 162 16.58 -1.89 4.85
C LEU A 162 15.13 -1.38 5.02
N ILE A 163 14.32 -2.08 5.79
CA ILE A 163 12.95 -1.65 6.12
C ILE A 163 12.97 -0.36 6.93
N LYS A 164 13.82 -0.27 7.95
CA LYS A 164 13.96 0.94 8.79
C LYS A 164 14.40 2.17 8.00
N ALA A 165 15.27 1.99 7.03
CA ALA A 165 15.75 3.07 6.17
C ALA A 165 14.65 3.66 5.27
N ASN A 166 13.65 2.87 4.90
CA ASN A 166 12.61 3.25 3.95
C ASN A 166 11.24 3.51 4.59
N ILE A 167 11.02 3.08 5.82
CA ILE A 167 9.80 3.33 6.59
C ILE A 167 10.18 4.13 7.85
N PRO A 168 10.20 5.46 7.76
CA PRO A 168 10.67 6.31 8.85
C PRO A 168 9.66 6.46 9.98
N THR A 169 8.36 6.37 9.68
CA THR A 169 7.31 6.50 10.69
C THR A 169 7.11 5.16 11.38
N ARG A 170 7.38 5.14 12.67
CA ARG A 170 7.31 3.95 13.50
C ARG A 170 6.55 4.22 14.76
N VAL A 171 5.70 3.30 15.17
CA VAL A 171 4.92 3.35 16.40
C VAL A 171 5.19 2.06 17.16
N ALA A 172 5.61 2.17 18.41
CA ALA A 172 5.74 1.04 19.30
C ALA A 172 4.72 1.16 20.43
N LEU A 173 3.93 0.12 20.60
CA LEU A 173 3.18 -0.13 21.83
C LEU A 173 4.14 -0.82 22.82
N ARG A 174 3.62 -1.23 23.99
CA ARG A 174 4.45 -1.89 24.97
C ARG A 174 5.15 -3.13 24.39
N VAL A 175 6.43 -3.24 24.64
CA VAL A 175 7.26 -4.40 24.27
C VAL A 175 7.86 -5.05 25.53
N ASN A 176 8.36 -6.27 25.38
CA ASN A 176 8.86 -7.07 26.53
C ASN A 176 10.27 -6.69 26.97
N SER A 177 11.04 -6.01 26.14
CA SER A 177 12.44 -5.71 26.45
C SER A 177 12.91 -4.39 25.84
N LYS A 178 13.99 -3.85 26.42
CA LYS A 178 14.70 -2.69 25.86
C LYS A 178 15.28 -2.97 24.47
N ILE A 179 15.64 -4.21 24.20
CA ILE A 179 16.14 -4.64 22.88
C ILE A 179 15.05 -4.46 21.83
N ASP A 180 13.83 -4.91 22.13
CA ASP A 180 12.69 -4.76 21.22
C ASP A 180 12.36 -3.28 20.97
N SER A 181 12.40 -2.46 22.02
CA SER A 181 12.21 -1.02 21.90
C SER A 181 13.25 -0.39 20.97
N ARG A 182 14.52 -0.73 21.13
CA ARG A 182 15.60 -0.24 20.25
C ARG A 182 15.46 -0.74 18.82
N THR A 183 15.00 -1.97 18.64
CA THR A 183 14.75 -2.52 17.30
C THR A 183 13.72 -1.71 16.55
N ILE A 184 12.63 -1.29 17.20
CA ILE A 184 11.56 -0.51 16.57
C ILE A 184 11.91 0.98 16.48
N LEU A 185 12.30 1.57 17.62
CA LEU A 185 12.37 3.04 17.79
C LEU A 185 13.80 3.60 17.75
N ASP A 186 14.82 2.77 17.70
CA ASP A 186 16.23 3.13 17.93
C ASP A 186 16.49 3.76 19.32
N ALA A 187 15.55 3.56 20.24
CA ALA A 187 15.57 4.09 21.59
C ALA A 187 14.92 3.09 22.58
N SER A 188 15.30 3.19 23.86
CA SER A 188 14.58 2.49 24.92
C SER A 188 13.33 3.26 25.33
N GLY A 189 12.42 2.63 26.06
CA GLY A 189 11.25 3.25 26.66
C GLY A 189 9.92 2.59 26.30
N ALA A 190 9.83 1.89 25.16
CA ALA A 190 8.60 1.20 24.80
C ALA A 190 8.26 0.04 25.75
N GLU A 191 9.26 -0.51 26.45
CA GLU A 191 9.06 -1.53 27.48
C GLU A 191 8.27 -1.03 28.71
N ASP A 192 8.29 0.28 28.94
CA ASP A 192 7.62 0.93 30.06
C ASP A 192 6.26 1.54 29.71
N MET A 193 5.83 1.40 28.45
CA MET A 193 4.55 1.93 27.98
C MET A 193 3.36 1.14 28.50
N LEU A 194 2.18 1.76 28.49
CA LEU A 194 0.94 1.05 28.75
C LEU A 194 0.70 -0.03 27.71
N GLY A 195 0.27 -1.22 28.16
CA GLY A 195 0.08 -2.37 27.28
C GLY A 195 -1.24 -2.40 26.55
N HIS A 196 -2.19 -1.56 26.93
CA HIS A 196 -3.57 -1.57 26.39
C HIS A 196 -4.06 -0.15 26.16
#